data_bb7c78dd630df4a0f0ee1970bea60043
#
_entry.id   bb7c78dd630df4a0f0ee1970bea60043
#
_cell.length_a   1.000
_cell.length_b   1.000
_cell.length_c   1.000
_cell.angle_alpha   90.00
_cell.angle_beta   90.00
_cell.angle_gamma   90.00
#
_symmetry.space_group_name_H-M   'P 1'
#
loop_
_entity.id
_entity.type
_entity.pdbx_description
1 polymer ?
#
loop_
_entity_poly.entity_id
_entity_poly.type
_entity_poly.pdbx_seq_one_letter_code
_entity_poly.pdbx_strand_id
1 'polypeptide(L)'
;MSFKHYSQISKEDIPSMNIKNVNAFLRDFSISDDKEKPITSGLFRLKAGESLKYTYTYHEMKLIVDGSFTIEDETGQKVEAKPGDLFYFPKGTAVTFTTSDFGLGFFCGQRGEGEA
;
A
#
# COMPACT_ATOMS: atom_id res chain seq x y z
N MET A 1 8.86 -13.24 24.76
CA MET A 1 8.42 -12.86 23.39
C MET A 1 9.65 -12.56 22.55
N SER A 2 9.67 -13.03 21.31
CA SER A 2 10.78 -12.70 20.42
C SER A 2 10.26 -11.91 19.21
N PHE A 3 11.08 -11.02 18.69
CA PHE A 3 10.73 -10.31 17.48
C PHE A 3 10.86 -11.22 16.26
N LYS A 4 10.22 -10.84 15.15
CA LYS A 4 10.34 -11.51 13.86
C LYS A 4 11.13 -10.61 12.91
N HIS A 5 11.94 -11.23 12.07
CA HIS A 5 12.77 -10.54 11.09
C HIS A 5 12.48 -11.08 9.69
N TYR A 6 12.18 -10.18 8.78
CA TYR A 6 11.94 -10.49 7.36
C TYR A 6 13.02 -9.79 6.56
N SER A 7 14.00 -10.55 6.07
CA SER A 7 15.18 -9.99 5.40
C SER A 7 14.86 -9.47 4.01
N GLN A 8 15.26 -8.23 3.72
CA GLN A 8 15.30 -7.69 2.35
C GLN A 8 13.98 -7.87 1.58
N ILE A 9 12.84 -7.53 2.20
CA ILE A 9 11.52 -7.76 1.59
C ILE A 9 11.35 -7.04 0.25
N SER A 10 12.05 -5.93 0.02
CA SER A 10 12.00 -5.20 -1.25
C SER A 10 12.55 -6.00 -2.43
N LYS A 11 13.29 -7.08 -2.16
CA LYS A 11 13.84 -7.98 -3.18
C LYS A 11 12.95 -9.20 -3.43
N GLU A 12 11.89 -9.36 -2.63
CA GLU A 12 10.97 -10.48 -2.79
C GLU A 12 9.96 -10.19 -3.91
N ASP A 13 9.41 -11.25 -4.47
CA ASP A 13 8.34 -11.13 -5.45
C ASP A 13 7.07 -10.61 -4.81
N ILE A 14 6.39 -9.70 -5.51
CA ILE A 14 5.11 -9.14 -5.07
C ILE A 14 4.08 -9.54 -6.13
N PRO A 15 3.07 -10.37 -5.77
CA PRO A 15 2.11 -10.85 -6.76
C PRO A 15 1.17 -9.76 -7.25
N SER A 16 0.70 -9.91 -8.49
CA SER A 16 -0.28 -9.01 -9.07
C SER A 16 -1.60 -9.07 -8.29
N MET A 17 -2.26 -7.92 -8.17
CA MET A 17 -3.60 -7.83 -7.60
C MET A 17 -4.68 -8.34 -8.57
N ASN A 18 -4.30 -8.68 -9.81
CA ASN A 18 -5.19 -9.22 -10.85
C ASN A 18 -6.38 -8.31 -11.17
N ILE A 19 -6.12 -7.00 -11.23
CA ILE A 19 -7.11 -6.01 -11.63
C ILE A 19 -6.88 -5.69 -13.10
N LYS A 20 -7.93 -5.84 -13.92
CA LYS A 20 -7.83 -5.63 -15.37
C LYS A 20 -7.30 -4.23 -15.70
N ASN A 21 -6.27 -4.18 -16.56
CA ASN A 21 -5.62 -2.96 -17.05
C ASN A 21 -4.90 -2.14 -15.97
N VAL A 22 -4.85 -2.62 -14.74
CA VAL A 22 -4.14 -1.96 -13.64
C VAL A 22 -2.93 -2.82 -13.26
N ASN A 23 -1.73 -2.25 -13.34
CA ASN A 23 -0.49 -2.96 -13.04
C ASN A 23 -0.12 -2.75 -11.57
N ALA A 24 -0.94 -3.29 -10.69
CA ALA A 24 -0.79 -3.17 -9.24
C ALA A 24 -0.41 -4.51 -8.62
N PHE A 25 0.48 -4.47 -7.63
CA PHE A 25 1.05 -5.63 -6.96
C PHE A 25 1.00 -5.39 -5.46
N LEU A 26 0.64 -6.40 -4.70
CA LEU A 26 0.49 -6.29 -3.25
C LEU A 26 0.92 -7.58 -2.58
N ARG A 27 1.67 -7.46 -1.49
CA ARG A 27 2.01 -8.60 -0.64
C ARG A 27 2.05 -8.20 0.81
N ASP A 28 1.33 -8.95 1.63
CA ASP A 28 1.40 -8.86 3.09
C ASP A 28 2.63 -9.65 3.55
N PHE A 29 3.53 -9.01 4.31
CA PHE A 29 4.75 -9.67 4.77
C PHE A 29 4.71 -10.00 6.25
N SER A 30 4.27 -9.07 7.08
CA SER A 30 4.27 -9.26 8.52
C SER A 30 2.88 -9.00 9.08
N ILE A 31 2.35 -9.97 9.79
CA ILE A 31 0.98 -9.93 10.33
C ILE A 31 1.05 -10.18 11.84
N SER A 32 0.39 -9.32 12.63
CA SER A 32 0.27 -9.55 14.06
C SER A 32 -0.70 -10.68 14.35
N ASP A 33 -0.59 -11.27 15.53
CA ASP A 33 -1.49 -12.32 15.99
C ASP A 33 -2.62 -11.80 16.88
N ASP A 34 -2.78 -10.49 16.99
CA ASP A 34 -3.86 -9.85 17.74
C ASP A 34 -5.15 -9.96 16.92
N LYS A 35 -6.14 -10.68 17.45
CA LYS A 35 -7.39 -10.93 16.73
C LYS A 35 -8.37 -9.77 16.79
N GLU A 36 -8.24 -8.88 17.77
CA GLU A 36 -9.14 -7.74 17.93
C GLU A 36 -8.66 -6.51 17.19
N LYS A 37 -7.36 -6.28 17.20
CA LYS A 37 -6.74 -5.11 16.56
C LYS A 37 -5.55 -5.56 15.72
N PRO A 38 -5.79 -6.36 14.69
CA PRO A 38 -4.67 -6.84 13.85
C PRO A 38 -4.02 -5.70 13.11
N ILE A 39 -2.69 -5.83 12.92
CA ILE A 39 -1.96 -4.96 12.01
C ILE A 39 -1.21 -5.84 11.02
N THR A 40 -1.19 -5.39 9.77
CA THR A 40 -0.50 -6.07 8.68
C THR A 40 0.35 -5.07 7.95
N SER A 41 1.59 -5.42 7.69
CA SER A 41 2.49 -4.60 6.90
C SER A 41 2.99 -5.35 5.67
N GLY A 42 3.30 -4.60 4.64
CA GLY A 42 3.78 -5.18 3.40
C GLY A 42 4.19 -4.13 2.40
N LEU A 43 4.24 -4.55 1.14
CA LEU A 43 4.65 -3.68 0.03
C LEU A 43 3.55 -3.62 -1.02
N PHE A 44 3.35 -2.42 -1.54
CA PHE A 44 2.46 -2.11 -2.65
C PHE A 44 3.29 -1.50 -3.78
N ARG A 45 3.21 -2.10 -4.97
CA ARG A 45 3.87 -1.57 -6.17
C ARG A 45 2.83 -1.26 -7.23
N LEU A 46 2.97 -0.11 -7.85
CA LEU A 46 2.19 0.25 -9.01
C LEU A 46 3.15 0.52 -10.16
N LYS A 47 2.80 0.03 -11.36
CA LYS A 47 3.51 0.36 -12.59
C LYS A 47 2.61 1.18 -13.48
N ALA A 48 3.20 1.85 -14.48
CA ALA A 48 2.45 2.64 -15.45
C ALA A 48 1.31 1.82 -16.07
N GLY A 49 0.17 2.44 -16.26
CA GLY A 49 -1.05 1.83 -16.76
C GLY A 49 -2.24 2.63 -16.27
N GLU A 50 -3.40 1.99 -16.18
CA GLU A 50 -4.58 2.65 -15.62
C GLU A 50 -4.40 2.85 -14.11
N SER A 51 -5.05 3.89 -13.57
CA SER A 51 -4.97 4.20 -12.16
C SER A 51 -5.67 3.14 -11.31
N LEU A 52 -5.16 2.94 -10.09
CA LEU A 52 -5.81 2.11 -9.10
C LEU A 52 -6.69 3.00 -8.23
N LYS A 53 -8.00 2.68 -8.19
CA LYS A 53 -8.95 3.30 -7.29
C LYS A 53 -9.23 2.35 -6.13
N TYR A 54 -9.08 2.84 -4.91
CA TYR A 54 -9.21 2.00 -3.73
C TYR A 54 -9.92 2.75 -2.62
N THR A 55 -10.93 2.11 -2.02
CA THR A 55 -11.61 2.65 -0.84
C THR A 55 -11.18 1.84 0.37
N TYR A 56 -10.59 2.53 1.35
CA TYR A 56 -10.08 1.89 2.56
C TYR A 56 -11.21 1.49 3.49
N THR A 57 -11.26 0.22 3.86
CA THR A 57 -12.20 -0.31 4.86
C THR A 57 -11.54 -0.47 6.23
N TYR A 58 -10.32 0.05 6.36
CA TYR A 58 -9.49 0.01 7.57
C TYR A 58 -8.57 1.24 7.56
N HIS A 59 -7.93 1.52 8.68
CA HIS A 59 -6.92 2.58 8.74
C HIS A 59 -5.59 2.08 8.20
N GLU A 60 -4.94 2.88 7.38
CA GLU A 60 -3.63 2.52 6.81
C GLU A 60 -2.66 3.68 6.87
N MET A 61 -1.41 3.38 7.21
CA MET A 61 -0.27 4.28 7.03
C MET A 61 0.57 3.76 5.86
N LYS A 62 1.10 4.66 5.05
CA LYS A 62 1.93 4.28 3.89
C LYS A 62 3.12 5.21 3.75
N LEU A 63 4.30 4.63 3.68
CA LEU A 63 5.55 5.34 3.41
C LEU A 63 6.00 5.03 1.99
N ILE A 64 6.22 6.06 1.17
CA ILE A 64 6.76 5.87 -0.17
C ILE A 64 8.25 5.60 -0.05
N VAL A 65 8.71 4.49 -0.63
CA VAL A 65 10.09 4.04 -0.49
C VAL A 65 10.88 4.07 -1.78
N ASP A 66 10.22 4.04 -2.94
CA ASP A 66 10.90 4.12 -4.23
C ASP A 66 9.94 4.62 -5.32
N GLY A 67 10.48 5.18 -6.39
CA GLY A 67 9.68 5.68 -7.50
C GLY A 67 8.81 6.88 -7.11
N SER A 68 7.63 6.97 -7.70
CA SER A 68 6.70 8.07 -7.42
C SER A 68 5.26 7.65 -7.66
N PHE A 69 4.34 8.37 -7.01
CA PHE A 69 2.90 8.22 -7.23
C PHE A 69 2.26 9.59 -7.34
N THR A 70 1.18 9.67 -8.09
CA THR A 70 0.19 10.73 -7.90
C THR A 70 -0.92 10.13 -7.06
N ILE A 71 -1.20 10.72 -5.91
CA ILE A 71 -2.20 10.22 -4.96
C ILE A 71 -3.26 11.29 -4.76
N GLU A 72 -4.51 10.93 -5.03
CA GLU A 72 -5.64 11.86 -4.96
C GLU A 72 -6.78 11.22 -4.16
N ASP A 73 -7.39 11.99 -3.24
CA ASP A 73 -8.54 11.51 -2.48
C ASP A 73 -9.86 12.07 -3.06
N GLU A 74 -10.99 11.67 -2.46
CA GLU A 74 -12.33 12.06 -2.92
C GLU A 74 -12.63 13.54 -2.73
N THR A 75 -11.84 14.27 -1.92
CA THR A 75 -11.99 15.71 -1.75
C THR A 75 -11.30 16.52 -2.84
N GLY A 76 -10.50 15.84 -3.68
CA GLY A 76 -9.69 16.49 -4.70
C GLY A 76 -8.29 16.87 -4.22
N GLN A 77 -7.92 16.56 -2.98
CA GLN A 77 -6.54 16.74 -2.51
C GLN A 77 -5.64 15.81 -3.31
N LYS A 78 -4.59 16.37 -3.90
CA LYS A 78 -3.69 15.67 -4.81
C LYS A 78 -2.26 15.93 -4.43
N VAL A 79 -1.47 14.86 -4.31
CA VAL A 79 -0.06 14.94 -3.93
C VAL A 79 0.79 14.16 -4.94
N GLU A 80 1.86 14.79 -5.41
CA GLU A 80 2.91 14.11 -6.15
C GLU A 80 3.87 13.51 -5.12
N ALA A 81 3.71 12.23 -4.84
CA ALA A 81 4.40 11.56 -3.74
C ALA A 81 5.78 11.06 -4.18
N LYS A 82 6.77 11.22 -3.31
CA LYS A 82 8.17 10.82 -3.52
C LYS A 82 8.67 9.99 -2.35
N PRO A 83 9.81 9.28 -2.51
CA PRO A 83 10.41 8.55 -1.39
C PRO A 83 10.58 9.43 -0.16
N GLY A 84 10.15 8.92 0.99
CA GLY A 84 10.16 9.63 2.25
C GLY A 84 8.82 10.25 2.64
N ASP A 85 7.87 10.37 1.72
CA ASP A 85 6.55 10.91 2.02
C ASP A 85 5.72 9.87 2.77
N LEU A 86 5.07 10.32 3.86
CA LEU A 86 4.20 9.48 4.68
C LEU A 86 2.75 9.90 4.52
N PHE A 87 1.88 8.92 4.35
CA PHE A 87 0.44 9.13 4.21
C PHE A 87 -0.31 8.39 5.31
N TYR A 88 -1.41 8.98 5.74
CA TYR A 88 -2.41 8.30 6.55
C TYR A 88 -3.74 8.32 5.80
N PHE A 89 -4.28 7.14 5.55
CA PHE A 89 -5.59 6.95 4.92
C PHE A 89 -6.58 6.48 5.99
N PRO A 90 -7.42 7.37 6.51
CA PRO A 90 -8.47 6.95 7.44
C PRO A 90 -9.44 5.96 6.80
N LYS A 91 -10.00 5.09 7.60
CA LYS A 91 -11.08 4.21 7.16
C LYS A 91 -12.17 5.02 6.47
N GLY A 92 -12.59 4.61 5.28
CA GLY A 92 -13.59 5.28 4.47
C GLY A 92 -13.02 6.19 3.39
N THR A 93 -11.72 6.45 3.39
CA THR A 93 -11.08 7.29 2.36
C THR A 93 -11.05 6.55 1.02
N ALA A 94 -11.52 7.22 -0.03
CA ALA A 94 -11.40 6.74 -1.40
C ALA A 94 -10.20 7.43 -2.05
N VAL A 95 -9.28 6.64 -2.58
CA VAL A 95 -7.99 7.11 -3.08
C VAL A 95 -7.77 6.62 -4.50
N THR A 96 -7.18 7.46 -5.33
CA THR A 96 -6.71 7.09 -6.67
C THR A 96 -5.19 7.17 -6.69
N PHE A 97 -4.55 6.05 -7.01
CA PHE A 97 -3.09 5.97 -7.19
C PHE A 97 -2.77 5.90 -8.68
N THR A 98 -1.85 6.73 -9.12
CA THR A 98 -1.37 6.75 -10.50
C THR A 98 0.15 6.88 -10.50
N THR A 99 0.82 6.37 -11.52
CA THR A 99 2.25 6.59 -11.71
C THR A 99 2.55 6.65 -13.21
N SER A 100 3.54 7.47 -13.58
CA SER A 100 4.01 7.55 -14.96
C SER A 100 5.04 6.45 -15.29
N ASP A 101 5.60 5.81 -14.27
CA ASP A 101 6.62 4.76 -14.42
C ASP A 101 6.37 3.65 -13.39
N PHE A 102 6.80 3.86 -12.16
CA PHE A 102 6.50 2.95 -11.06
C PHE A 102 6.53 3.69 -9.73
N GLY A 103 5.86 3.09 -8.73
CA GLY A 103 5.97 3.53 -7.35
C GLY A 103 5.95 2.32 -6.44
N LEU A 104 6.68 2.40 -5.32
CA LEU A 104 6.72 1.37 -4.29
C LEU A 104 6.46 2.01 -2.94
N GLY A 105 5.46 1.49 -2.23
CA GLY A 105 5.10 1.95 -0.89
C GLY A 105 5.16 0.82 0.12
N PHE A 106 5.70 1.12 1.30
CA PHE A 106 5.52 0.26 2.46
C PHE A 106 4.25 0.68 3.17
N PHE A 107 3.40 -0.28 3.50
CA PHE A 107 2.15 0.02 4.21
C PHE A 107 2.08 -0.73 5.54
N CYS A 108 1.31 -0.15 6.46
CA CYS A 108 0.89 -0.79 7.68
C CYS A 108 -0.60 -0.50 7.87
N GLY A 109 -1.42 -1.53 7.79
CA GLY A 109 -2.87 -1.42 7.87
C GLY A 109 -3.42 -2.12 9.09
N GLN A 110 -4.46 -1.53 9.68
CA GLN A 110 -5.16 -2.14 10.83
C GLN A 110 -6.17 -3.16 10.31
N ARG A 111 -5.66 -4.28 9.85
CA ARG A 111 -6.44 -5.37 9.26
C ARG A 111 -5.67 -6.68 9.39
N GLY A 112 -6.36 -7.80 9.15
CA GLY A 112 -5.72 -9.10 9.04
C GLY A 112 -5.13 -9.36 7.66
N GLU A 113 -4.43 -10.48 7.52
CA GLU A 113 -3.84 -10.90 6.26
C GLU A 113 -4.92 -11.09 5.19
N GLY A 114 -4.63 -10.59 3.98
CA GLY A 114 -5.52 -10.79 2.84
C GLY A 114 -6.79 -9.96 2.87
N GLU A 115 -6.93 -9.03 3.81
CA GLU A 115 -8.14 -8.20 3.96
C GLU A 115 -8.03 -6.84 3.26
N ALA A 116 -7.04 -6.68 2.41
CA ALA A 116 -6.88 -5.45 1.62
C ALA A 116 -8.02 -5.28 0.61
#